data_56f3fe1cbde9be131b68f34db9da709f
#
_entry.id   56f3fe1cbde9be131b68f34db9da709f
#
_cell.length_a   1.000
_cell.length_b   1.000
_cell.length_c   1.000
_cell.angle_alpha   90.00
_cell.angle_beta   90.00
_cell.angle_gamma   90.00
#
_symmetry.space_group_name_H-M   'P 1'
#
loop_
_entity.id
_entity.type
_entity.pdbx_description
1 polymer ?
#
loop_
_entity_poly.entity_id
_entity_poly.type
_entity_poly.pdbx_seq_one_letter_code
_entity_poly.pdbx_strand_id
1 'polypeptide(L)'
;MEGLLAKKFVVAMMMHETNTFSPLPTPIESFARGGGLGALNGPDAIKEAEGTNTSLGGFIEVARKAGAEFTVPMAASAHPSGLVTKAAYEQMTTAIVDEVRKGCDAVLLALHGAMVAEHYDDGEGELLNRIRKIAPDVPIAVALDFHTQMTDAMVNGATIMTGYRTYPHIDMADTARRAGRTLIRTLTGEVQPMMVWGNRPIMSSSLVHTPSREPMKTLMGMANQAEDTGEVLNASVFGGFPQADIPHLALSSVIVCDKRTAEGEVLLNRILDTAWEKREGFLFHPEPLSVQVRRAKGYTDYPVVMADHGDNTAS
;
A
#
# COMPACT_ATOMS: atom_id res chain seq x y z
N MET A 1 2.36 -14.71 -24.74
CA MET A 1 3.45 -13.76 -24.41
C MET A 1 3.83 -12.82 -25.57
N GLU A 2 3.63 -13.19 -26.82
CA GLU A 2 3.92 -12.31 -27.97
C GLU A 2 3.15 -10.98 -27.97
N GLY A 3 1.97 -10.90 -27.39
CA GLY A 3 1.16 -9.68 -27.37
C GLY A 3 1.61 -8.58 -26.40
N LEU A 4 2.64 -8.79 -25.58
CA LEU A 4 3.16 -7.80 -24.63
C LEU A 4 4.51 -7.20 -25.07
N LEU A 5 5.16 -7.78 -26.06
CA LEU A 5 6.35 -7.22 -26.69
C LEU A 5 6.01 -5.84 -27.28
N ALA A 6 6.78 -4.82 -26.95
CA ALA A 6 6.59 -3.41 -27.31
C ALA A 6 5.52 -2.65 -26.50
N LYS A 7 4.90 -3.22 -25.46
CA LYS A 7 4.09 -2.47 -24.51
C LYS A 7 4.96 -1.54 -23.67
N LYS A 8 4.45 -0.34 -23.37
CA LYS A 8 5.15 0.67 -22.57
C LYS A 8 4.48 0.81 -21.21
N PHE A 9 5.24 0.61 -20.15
CA PHE A 9 4.76 0.75 -18.78
C PHE A 9 5.40 1.95 -18.10
N VAL A 10 4.61 2.66 -17.31
CA VAL A 10 5.12 3.61 -16.32
C VAL A 10 5.11 2.93 -14.96
N VAL A 11 6.27 2.82 -14.33
CA VAL A 11 6.43 2.21 -13.01
C VAL A 11 6.91 3.30 -12.05
N ALA A 12 6.22 3.52 -10.95
CA ALA A 12 6.61 4.56 -10.01
C ALA A 12 6.40 4.14 -8.55
N MET A 13 7.15 4.79 -7.66
CA MET A 13 6.97 4.66 -6.21
C MET A 13 6.84 6.05 -5.60
N MET A 14 5.81 6.22 -4.77
CA MET A 14 5.59 7.41 -3.96
C MET A 14 5.00 6.96 -2.62
N MET A 15 5.86 6.79 -1.60
CA MET A 15 5.47 6.18 -0.32
C MET A 15 5.80 7.09 0.85
N HIS A 16 4.79 7.38 1.64
CA HIS A 16 4.92 8.04 2.94
C HIS A 16 3.73 7.68 3.83
N GLU A 17 4.01 7.38 5.07
CA GLU A 17 3.02 7.21 6.13
C GLU A 17 3.00 8.48 6.98
N THR A 18 1.94 9.24 6.89
CA THR A 18 1.87 10.58 7.50
C THR A 18 1.25 10.52 8.88
N ASN A 19 2.02 10.89 9.90
CA ASN A 19 1.52 11.20 11.22
C ASN A 19 1.09 12.68 11.28
N THR A 20 -0.22 12.96 11.25
CA THR A 20 -0.73 14.34 11.24
C THR A 20 -0.52 15.07 12.55
N PHE A 21 -0.17 14.38 13.64
CA PHE A 21 0.17 14.98 14.94
C PHE A 21 1.67 15.38 15.02
N SER A 22 2.50 14.92 14.09
CA SER A 22 3.91 15.30 14.04
C SER A 22 4.06 16.74 13.55
N PRO A 23 4.81 17.59 14.27
CA PRO A 23 5.09 18.97 13.84
C PRO A 23 6.16 19.08 12.76
N LEU A 24 6.83 17.99 12.40
CA LEU A 24 7.94 17.98 11.46
C LEU A 24 7.40 17.73 10.03
N PRO A 25 7.45 18.73 9.14
CA PRO A 25 7.00 18.54 7.76
C PRO A 25 7.90 17.56 7.01
N THR A 26 7.36 16.96 5.95
CA THR A 26 8.09 16.04 5.08
C THR A 26 8.39 16.69 3.72
N PRO A 27 9.51 17.40 3.58
CA PRO A 27 9.95 17.99 2.32
C PRO A 27 10.53 16.93 1.38
N ILE A 28 10.84 17.31 0.12
CA ILE A 28 11.33 16.38 -0.90
C ILE A 28 12.66 15.69 -0.50
N GLU A 29 13.49 16.36 0.27
CA GLU A 29 14.76 15.83 0.77
C GLU A 29 14.55 14.62 1.70
N SER A 30 13.42 14.54 2.37
CA SER A 30 13.07 13.40 3.24
C SER A 30 12.81 12.11 2.46
N PHE A 31 12.50 12.20 1.18
CA PHE A 31 12.24 11.04 0.31
C PHE A 31 13.51 10.34 -0.21
N ALA A 32 14.63 10.67 0.38
CA ALA A 32 15.93 10.06 0.15
C ALA A 32 16.13 8.82 1.02
N ARG A 33 15.64 7.66 0.65
CA ARG A 33 15.93 6.45 1.44
C ARG A 33 17.25 5.77 1.05
N GLY A 34 17.92 5.25 2.08
CA GLY A 34 19.00 4.28 1.91
C GLY A 34 20.37 4.85 1.54
N GLY A 35 20.56 6.17 1.52
CA GLY A 35 21.85 6.73 1.19
C GLY A 35 21.89 8.23 0.97
N GLY A 36 20.80 8.93 1.24
CA GLY A 36 20.78 10.39 1.17
C GLY A 36 20.72 10.97 -0.24
N LEU A 37 20.25 10.20 -1.22
CA LEU A 37 20.24 10.63 -2.63
C LEU A 37 18.95 11.32 -3.09
N GLY A 38 18.01 11.59 -2.20
CA GLY A 38 16.73 12.16 -2.60
C GLY A 38 15.85 11.19 -3.40
N ALA A 39 14.72 11.67 -3.87
CA ALA A 39 13.89 10.90 -4.78
C ALA A 39 14.65 10.58 -6.07
N LEU A 40 14.71 9.30 -6.45
CA LEU A 40 15.42 8.82 -7.62
C LEU A 40 14.50 8.74 -8.84
N ASN A 41 15.09 8.70 -10.03
CA ASN A 41 14.36 8.45 -11.28
C ASN A 41 15.24 7.72 -12.30
N GLY A 42 14.64 7.25 -13.37
CA GLY A 42 15.32 6.63 -14.50
C GLY A 42 16.22 5.44 -14.10
N PRO A 43 17.40 5.32 -14.72
CA PRO A 43 18.31 4.20 -14.48
C PRO A 43 18.76 4.05 -13.04
N ASP A 44 18.93 5.13 -12.30
CA ASP A 44 19.35 5.09 -10.90
C ASP A 44 18.27 4.48 -10.01
N ALA A 45 17.02 4.86 -10.21
CA ALA A 45 15.88 4.24 -9.52
C ALA A 45 15.75 2.75 -9.82
N ILE A 46 15.95 2.36 -11.09
CA ILE A 46 15.92 0.95 -11.51
C ILE A 46 17.04 0.17 -10.82
N LYS A 47 18.26 0.70 -10.85
CA LYS A 47 19.43 0.05 -10.24
C LYS A 47 19.27 -0.17 -8.73
N GLU A 48 18.69 0.81 -8.02
CA GLU A 48 18.45 0.72 -6.58
C GLU A 48 17.35 -0.28 -6.21
N ALA A 49 16.31 -0.39 -7.02
CA ALA A 49 15.14 -1.20 -6.72
C ALA A 49 15.18 -2.63 -7.27
N GLU A 50 15.89 -2.85 -8.39
CA GLU A 50 15.93 -4.15 -9.07
C GLU A 50 16.53 -5.25 -8.18
N GLY A 51 15.81 -6.36 -8.04
CA GLY A 51 16.22 -7.49 -7.20
C GLY A 51 16.01 -7.28 -5.69
N THR A 52 15.43 -6.15 -5.28
CA THR A 52 15.11 -5.90 -3.86
C THR A 52 13.71 -6.40 -3.50
N ASN A 53 13.46 -6.57 -2.19
CA ASN A 53 12.13 -6.89 -1.67
C ASN A 53 11.26 -5.63 -1.47
N THR A 54 11.36 -4.64 -2.37
CA THR A 54 10.47 -3.47 -2.39
C THR A 54 9.32 -3.67 -3.37
N SER A 55 8.20 -2.96 -3.18
CA SER A 55 7.09 -2.99 -4.15
C SER A 55 7.53 -2.48 -5.52
N LEU A 56 8.42 -1.47 -5.58
CA LEU A 56 9.01 -1.01 -6.84
C LEU A 56 9.83 -2.11 -7.52
N GLY A 57 10.67 -2.83 -6.76
CA GLY A 57 11.44 -3.98 -7.27
C GLY A 57 10.55 -5.08 -7.82
N GLY A 58 9.43 -5.38 -7.12
CA GLY A 58 8.43 -6.33 -7.58
C GLY A 58 7.76 -5.93 -8.90
N PHE A 59 7.42 -4.66 -9.07
CA PHE A 59 6.85 -4.14 -10.33
C PHE A 59 7.87 -4.11 -11.48
N ILE A 60 9.12 -3.75 -11.22
CA ILE A 60 10.21 -3.82 -12.21
C ILE A 60 10.37 -5.27 -12.70
N GLU A 61 10.35 -6.24 -11.78
CA GLU A 61 10.41 -7.66 -12.15
C GLU A 61 9.23 -8.08 -13.05
N VAL A 62 8.01 -7.61 -12.74
CA VAL A 62 6.82 -7.87 -13.57
C VAL A 62 7.00 -7.29 -14.97
N ALA A 63 7.43 -6.04 -15.10
CA ALA A 63 7.67 -5.39 -16.39
C ALA A 63 8.74 -6.14 -17.22
N ARG A 64 9.85 -6.52 -16.58
CA ARG A 64 10.93 -7.32 -17.20
C ARG A 64 10.42 -8.67 -17.71
N LYS A 65 9.70 -9.42 -16.87
CA LYS A 65 9.16 -10.74 -17.24
C LYS A 65 8.11 -10.67 -18.36
N ALA A 66 7.38 -9.56 -18.43
CA ALA A 66 6.44 -9.29 -19.51
C ALA A 66 7.13 -8.92 -20.85
N GLY A 67 8.42 -8.61 -20.84
CA GLY A 67 9.14 -8.09 -22.00
C GLY A 67 8.70 -6.68 -22.39
N ALA A 68 8.10 -5.93 -21.47
CA ALA A 68 7.65 -4.56 -21.69
C ALA A 68 8.82 -3.57 -21.61
N GLU A 69 8.77 -2.52 -22.43
CA GLU A 69 9.54 -1.32 -22.18
C GLU A 69 8.96 -0.60 -20.97
N PHE A 70 9.78 -0.03 -20.10
CA PHE A 70 9.27 0.73 -18.98
C PHE A 70 10.17 1.90 -18.57
N THR A 71 9.55 2.90 -17.97
CA THR A 71 10.22 4.05 -17.36
C THR A 71 9.91 4.12 -15.87
N VAL A 72 10.84 4.71 -15.11
CA VAL A 72 10.65 4.98 -13.68
C VAL A 72 10.82 6.49 -13.45
N PRO A 73 9.76 7.29 -13.62
CA PRO A 73 9.83 8.74 -13.48
C PRO A 73 10.08 9.19 -12.04
N MET A 74 9.72 8.35 -11.05
CA MET A 74 9.82 8.67 -9.64
C MET A 74 9.96 7.40 -8.80
N ALA A 75 10.92 7.40 -7.90
CA ALA A 75 11.10 6.43 -6.82
C ALA A 75 11.35 7.20 -5.52
N ALA A 76 10.27 7.48 -4.81
CA ALA A 76 10.27 8.31 -3.61
C ALA A 76 9.72 7.53 -2.42
N SER A 77 10.46 7.47 -1.32
CA SER A 77 10.00 6.87 -0.07
C SER A 77 10.63 7.60 1.11
N ALA A 78 9.80 8.06 2.04
CA ALA A 78 10.26 8.72 3.26
C ALA A 78 9.86 7.91 4.51
N HIS A 79 10.61 8.08 5.59
CA HIS A 79 10.20 7.57 6.90
C HIS A 79 8.92 8.29 7.37
N PRO A 80 8.08 7.63 8.20
CA PRO A 80 6.94 8.28 8.82
C PRO A 80 7.33 9.61 9.49
N SER A 81 6.55 10.66 9.22
CA SER A 81 6.74 12.02 9.74
C SER A 81 5.45 12.81 9.55
N GLY A 82 5.47 14.14 9.71
CA GLY A 82 4.31 14.99 9.48
C GLY A 82 3.93 15.15 8.02
N LEU A 83 3.07 16.13 7.76
CA LEU A 83 2.49 16.38 6.43
C LEU A 83 3.55 16.51 5.34
N VAL A 84 3.29 15.86 4.20
CA VAL A 84 4.10 16.06 3.00
C VAL A 84 3.90 17.49 2.51
N THR A 85 5.00 18.23 2.35
CA THR A 85 4.91 19.61 1.89
C THR A 85 4.28 19.68 0.51
N LYS A 86 3.51 20.75 0.25
CA LYS A 86 2.92 20.98 -1.07
C LYS A 86 3.94 20.88 -2.20
N ALA A 87 5.11 21.49 -2.00
CA ALA A 87 6.18 21.47 -3.00
C ALA A 87 6.67 20.05 -3.32
N ALA A 88 6.90 19.23 -2.29
CA ALA A 88 7.32 17.83 -2.46
C ALA A 88 6.24 17.00 -3.17
N TYR A 89 4.99 17.12 -2.73
CA TYR A 89 3.87 16.40 -3.32
C TYR A 89 3.71 16.75 -4.81
N GLU A 90 3.68 18.04 -5.15
CA GLU A 90 3.52 18.50 -6.54
C GLU A 90 4.71 18.06 -7.41
N GLN A 91 5.93 18.10 -6.91
CA GLN A 91 7.11 17.64 -7.64
C GLN A 91 7.00 16.14 -7.99
N MET A 92 6.68 15.30 -7.02
CA MET A 92 6.57 13.85 -7.22
C MET A 92 5.43 13.49 -8.16
N THR A 93 4.24 14.03 -7.90
CA THR A 93 3.05 13.72 -8.71
C THR A 93 3.17 14.26 -10.13
N THR A 94 3.75 15.45 -10.34
CA THR A 94 3.98 16.02 -11.67
C THR A 94 4.91 15.12 -12.49
N ALA A 95 6.01 14.63 -11.91
CA ALA A 95 6.92 13.73 -12.62
C ALA A 95 6.23 12.46 -13.12
N ILE A 96 5.36 11.86 -12.29
CA ILE A 96 4.59 10.65 -12.66
C ILE A 96 3.57 10.99 -13.76
N VAL A 97 2.77 12.03 -13.56
CA VAL A 97 1.70 12.43 -14.49
C VAL A 97 2.27 12.84 -15.85
N ASP A 98 3.37 13.57 -15.88
CA ASP A 98 4.01 13.99 -17.14
C ASP A 98 4.57 12.81 -17.92
N GLU A 99 5.07 11.77 -17.24
CA GLU A 99 5.49 10.56 -17.92
C GLU A 99 4.31 9.80 -18.54
N VAL A 100 3.22 9.63 -17.78
CA VAL A 100 1.97 9.01 -18.28
C VAL A 100 1.40 9.80 -19.48
N ARG A 101 1.50 11.13 -19.48
CA ARG A 101 1.03 11.99 -20.58
C ARG A 101 1.76 11.72 -21.92
N LYS A 102 2.96 11.19 -21.88
CA LYS A 102 3.69 10.77 -23.11
C LYS A 102 3.09 9.54 -23.79
N GLY A 103 2.15 8.86 -23.12
CA GLY A 103 1.48 7.65 -23.57
C GLY A 103 2.13 6.38 -23.01
N CYS A 104 1.31 5.52 -22.44
CA CYS A 104 1.69 4.20 -21.94
C CYS A 104 0.53 3.21 -22.08
N ASP A 105 0.84 1.92 -22.04
CA ASP A 105 -0.15 0.83 -22.08
C ASP A 105 -0.62 0.42 -20.68
N ALA A 106 0.18 0.70 -19.65
CA ALA A 106 -0.16 0.44 -18.25
C ALA A 106 0.65 1.30 -17.28
N VAL A 107 0.12 1.47 -16.07
CA VAL A 107 0.78 2.15 -14.96
C VAL A 107 0.85 1.21 -13.76
N LEU A 108 2.03 1.09 -13.13
CA LEU A 108 2.28 0.28 -11.94
C LEU A 108 2.79 1.20 -10.83
N LEU A 109 2.02 1.32 -9.76
CA LEU A 109 2.28 2.27 -8.68
C LEU A 109 2.52 1.54 -7.35
N ALA A 110 3.70 1.72 -6.79
CA ALA A 110 4.00 1.37 -5.41
C ALA A 110 3.67 2.59 -4.53
N LEU A 111 2.54 2.54 -3.85
CA LEU A 111 2.05 3.61 -2.99
C LEU A 111 1.94 3.12 -1.54
N HIS A 112 1.90 4.05 -0.59
CA HIS A 112 1.65 3.68 0.80
C HIS A 112 0.15 3.49 1.05
N GLY A 113 -0.66 4.47 0.73
CA GLY A 113 -2.08 4.52 1.04
C GLY A 113 -2.42 5.33 2.29
N ALA A 114 -1.43 5.95 2.92
CA ALA A 114 -1.61 6.81 4.10
C ALA A 114 -0.83 8.13 3.98
N MET A 115 -0.62 8.62 2.78
CA MET A 115 0.05 9.89 2.53
C MET A 115 -0.94 11.05 2.68
N VAL A 116 -0.69 11.93 3.63
CA VAL A 116 -1.39 13.21 3.80
C VAL A 116 -0.44 14.33 3.43
N ALA A 117 -0.86 15.19 2.51
CA ALA A 117 -0.12 16.38 2.13
C ALA A 117 -0.75 17.64 2.72
N GLU A 118 -0.02 18.75 2.75
CA GLU A 118 -0.51 20.04 3.28
C GLU A 118 -1.84 20.50 2.68
N HIS A 119 -2.21 19.99 1.52
CA HIS A 119 -3.39 20.43 0.75
C HIS A 119 -4.28 19.27 0.26
N TYR A 120 -3.98 18.04 0.65
CA TYR A 120 -4.77 16.84 0.35
C TYR A 120 -4.73 15.84 1.50
N ASP A 121 -5.91 15.44 2.00
CA ASP A 121 -6.05 14.37 3.00
C ASP A 121 -5.80 12.98 2.39
N ASP A 122 -5.97 12.82 1.08
CA ASP A 122 -5.75 11.60 0.31
C ASP A 122 -4.78 11.88 -0.85
N GLY A 123 -3.49 11.75 -0.57
CA GLY A 123 -2.43 12.00 -1.55
C GLY A 123 -2.43 10.96 -2.68
N GLU A 124 -2.74 9.72 -2.37
CA GLU A 124 -2.78 8.63 -3.36
C GLU A 124 -3.99 8.76 -4.29
N GLY A 125 -5.17 9.03 -3.74
CA GLY A 125 -6.39 9.24 -4.53
C GLY A 125 -6.26 10.43 -5.46
N GLU A 126 -5.65 11.54 -5.02
CA GLU A 126 -5.42 12.69 -5.89
C GLU A 126 -4.44 12.37 -7.03
N LEU A 127 -3.35 11.63 -6.78
CA LEU A 127 -2.45 11.16 -7.84
C LEU A 127 -3.22 10.32 -8.88
N LEU A 128 -4.01 9.37 -8.43
CA LEU A 128 -4.82 8.51 -9.31
C LEU A 128 -5.83 9.32 -10.12
N ASN A 129 -6.50 10.29 -9.50
CA ASN A 129 -7.42 11.22 -10.18
C ASN A 129 -6.71 12.03 -11.27
N ARG A 130 -5.48 12.50 -11.02
CA ARG A 130 -4.68 13.24 -12.02
C ARG A 130 -4.32 12.35 -13.21
N ILE A 131 -3.95 11.09 -12.95
CA ILE A 131 -3.67 10.13 -14.03
C ILE A 131 -4.94 9.86 -14.84
N ARG A 132 -6.08 9.61 -14.20
CA ARG A 132 -7.36 9.35 -14.88
C ARG A 132 -7.82 10.52 -15.77
N LYS A 133 -7.57 11.77 -15.36
CA LYS A 133 -7.89 12.95 -16.17
C LYS A 133 -7.16 13.00 -17.51
N ILE A 134 -5.95 12.43 -17.60
CA ILE A 134 -5.13 12.46 -18.82
C ILE A 134 -5.11 11.13 -19.56
N ALA A 135 -5.37 10.02 -18.89
CA ALA A 135 -5.36 8.65 -19.41
C ALA A 135 -6.52 7.85 -18.79
N PRO A 136 -7.78 8.12 -19.18
CA PRO A 136 -8.96 7.57 -18.50
C PRO A 136 -9.04 6.05 -18.57
N ASP A 137 -8.56 5.43 -19.64
CA ASP A 137 -8.72 4.00 -19.91
C ASP A 137 -7.45 3.18 -19.64
N VAL A 138 -6.34 3.81 -19.26
CA VAL A 138 -5.08 3.08 -19.01
C VAL A 138 -5.24 2.16 -17.80
N PRO A 139 -4.90 0.86 -17.89
CA PRO A 139 -4.91 -0.02 -16.74
C PRO A 139 -3.87 0.41 -15.69
N ILE A 140 -4.30 0.53 -14.42
CA ILE A 140 -3.45 0.94 -13.30
C ILE A 140 -3.47 -0.14 -12.23
N ALA A 141 -2.29 -0.72 -11.94
CA ALA A 141 -2.09 -1.63 -10.82
C ALA A 141 -1.39 -0.91 -9.66
N VAL A 142 -1.93 -1.05 -8.46
CA VAL A 142 -1.42 -0.40 -7.25
C VAL A 142 -1.07 -1.45 -6.21
N ALA A 143 0.13 -1.37 -5.66
CA ALA A 143 0.55 -2.10 -4.46
C ALA A 143 0.60 -1.13 -3.27
N LEU A 144 -0.05 -1.50 -2.18
CA LEU A 144 -0.29 -0.67 -1.01
C LEU A 144 0.28 -1.29 0.26
N ASP A 145 0.64 -0.43 1.20
CA ASP A 145 0.98 -0.83 2.55
C ASP A 145 -0.26 -1.35 3.31
N PHE A 146 -0.01 -2.14 4.32
CA PHE A 146 -1.03 -2.69 5.22
C PHE A 146 -1.82 -1.61 5.99
N HIS A 147 -1.21 -0.44 6.25
CA HIS A 147 -1.81 0.68 6.99
C HIS A 147 -2.55 1.68 6.09
N THR A 148 -2.96 1.25 4.92
CA THR A 148 -3.71 2.08 3.97
C THR A 148 -5.02 2.62 4.57
N GLN A 149 -5.28 3.90 4.29
CA GLN A 149 -6.54 4.61 4.52
C GLN A 149 -7.33 4.61 3.20
N MET A 150 -8.14 3.58 2.97
CA MET A 150 -8.82 3.40 1.69
C MET A 150 -9.90 4.46 1.45
N THR A 151 -9.94 4.98 0.22
CA THR A 151 -10.93 5.98 -0.23
C THR A 151 -11.60 5.56 -1.53
N ASP A 152 -12.77 6.17 -1.79
CA ASP A 152 -13.45 6.03 -3.09
C ASP A 152 -12.56 6.53 -4.25
N ALA A 153 -11.78 7.59 -4.03
CA ALA A 153 -10.89 8.15 -5.05
C ALA A 153 -9.79 7.15 -5.44
N MET A 154 -9.23 6.46 -4.47
CA MET A 154 -8.22 5.41 -4.71
C MET A 154 -8.83 4.27 -5.52
N VAL A 155 -9.97 3.71 -5.07
CA VAL A 155 -10.58 2.54 -5.73
C VAL A 155 -11.08 2.89 -7.13
N ASN A 156 -11.74 4.03 -7.31
CA ASN A 156 -12.22 4.49 -8.62
C ASN A 156 -11.07 4.86 -9.57
N GLY A 157 -9.93 5.29 -9.02
CA GLY A 157 -8.74 5.66 -9.78
C GLY A 157 -7.90 4.49 -10.27
N ALA A 158 -7.92 3.35 -9.60
CA ALA A 158 -7.15 2.16 -9.97
C ALA A 158 -7.96 1.14 -10.79
N THR A 159 -7.29 0.19 -11.40
CA THR A 159 -7.90 -1.01 -12.02
C THR A 159 -7.73 -2.22 -11.12
N ILE A 160 -6.62 -2.30 -10.40
CA ILE A 160 -6.24 -3.40 -9.52
C ILE A 160 -5.54 -2.83 -8.31
N MET A 161 -5.91 -3.30 -7.12
CA MET A 161 -5.21 -2.99 -5.87
C MET A 161 -4.86 -4.25 -5.11
N THR A 162 -3.66 -4.27 -4.53
CA THR A 162 -3.22 -5.30 -3.59
C THR A 162 -2.55 -4.66 -2.38
N GLY A 163 -2.77 -5.21 -1.20
CA GLY A 163 -2.13 -4.80 0.04
C GLY A 163 -1.15 -5.83 0.57
N TYR A 164 -0.21 -5.40 1.42
CA TYR A 164 0.67 -6.31 2.14
C TYR A 164 -0.14 -7.27 3.02
N ARG A 165 0.34 -8.52 3.11
CA ARG A 165 -0.26 -9.60 3.89
C ARG A 165 0.42 -9.82 5.22
N THR A 166 1.53 -9.15 5.45
CA THR A 166 2.37 -9.34 6.63
C THR A 166 2.63 -8.03 7.38
N TYR A 167 2.78 -8.16 8.69
CA TYR A 167 3.25 -7.08 9.57
C TYR A 167 4.06 -7.69 10.71
N PRO A 168 5.36 -7.40 10.83
CA PRO A 168 6.20 -6.54 9.97
C PRO A 168 6.22 -6.97 8.50
N HIS A 169 6.42 -5.99 7.60
CA HIS A 169 6.33 -6.18 6.16
C HIS A 169 7.51 -6.96 5.59
N ILE A 170 7.26 -8.16 5.09
CA ILE A 170 8.26 -9.03 4.44
C ILE A 170 7.83 -9.47 3.04
N ASP A 171 6.67 -9.04 2.56
CA ASP A 171 6.01 -9.45 1.31
C ASP A 171 5.78 -8.31 0.31
N MET A 172 6.52 -7.21 0.45
CA MET A 172 6.33 -6.00 -0.35
C MET A 172 6.46 -6.26 -1.86
N ALA A 173 7.53 -6.93 -2.28
CA ALA A 173 7.72 -7.27 -3.70
C ALA A 173 6.67 -8.31 -4.18
N ASP A 174 6.26 -9.24 -3.33
CA ASP A 174 5.23 -10.21 -3.70
C ASP A 174 3.86 -9.55 -3.88
N THR A 175 3.53 -8.58 -3.04
CA THR A 175 2.31 -7.76 -3.19
C THR A 175 2.28 -7.07 -4.54
N ALA A 176 3.37 -6.44 -4.96
CA ALA A 176 3.49 -5.84 -6.29
C ALA A 176 3.38 -6.89 -7.41
N ARG A 177 3.99 -8.07 -7.25
CA ARG A 177 3.85 -9.17 -8.22
C ARG A 177 2.41 -9.67 -8.32
N ARG A 178 1.65 -9.70 -7.22
CA ARG A 178 0.23 -10.09 -7.23
C ARG A 178 -0.58 -9.12 -8.08
N ALA A 179 -0.49 -7.80 -7.84
CA ALA A 179 -1.12 -6.79 -8.67
C ALA A 179 -0.67 -6.87 -10.14
N GLY A 180 0.64 -7.00 -10.35
CA GLY A 180 1.24 -7.09 -11.68
C GLY A 180 0.79 -8.33 -12.46
N ARG A 181 0.69 -9.50 -11.85
CA ARG A 181 0.15 -10.71 -12.50
C ARG A 181 -1.28 -10.49 -12.99
N THR A 182 -2.14 -9.90 -12.17
CA THR A 182 -3.52 -9.59 -12.56
C THR A 182 -3.55 -8.55 -13.68
N LEU A 183 -2.66 -7.54 -13.65
CA LEU A 183 -2.53 -6.56 -14.73
C LEU A 183 -2.13 -7.21 -16.06
N ILE A 184 -1.14 -8.10 -16.06
CA ILE A 184 -0.72 -8.81 -17.28
C ILE A 184 -1.87 -9.63 -17.88
N ARG A 185 -2.63 -10.35 -17.04
CA ARG A 185 -3.82 -11.08 -17.44
C ARG A 185 -4.91 -10.16 -18.01
N THR A 186 -5.02 -8.95 -17.47
CA THR A 186 -5.94 -7.91 -17.99
C THR A 186 -5.50 -7.45 -19.39
N LEU A 187 -4.22 -7.14 -19.56
CA LEU A 187 -3.67 -6.67 -20.84
C LEU A 187 -3.73 -7.73 -21.94
N THR A 188 -3.73 -9.00 -21.57
CA THR A 188 -3.92 -10.13 -22.54
C THR A 188 -5.39 -10.49 -22.76
N GLY A 189 -6.33 -9.81 -22.09
CA GLY A 189 -7.76 -10.09 -22.21
C GLY A 189 -8.23 -11.36 -21.52
N GLU A 190 -7.39 -11.99 -20.67
CA GLU A 190 -7.74 -13.20 -19.93
C GLU A 190 -8.75 -12.90 -18.82
N VAL A 191 -8.62 -11.76 -18.14
CA VAL A 191 -9.51 -11.30 -17.06
C VAL A 191 -9.97 -9.87 -17.28
N GLN A 192 -11.10 -9.52 -16.66
CA GLN A 192 -11.63 -8.16 -16.63
C GLN A 192 -11.86 -7.74 -15.16
N PRO A 193 -10.87 -7.09 -14.53
CA PRO A 193 -10.95 -6.76 -13.12
C PRO A 193 -12.09 -5.80 -12.80
N MET A 194 -12.81 -6.10 -11.74
CA MET A 194 -13.79 -5.22 -11.10
C MET A 194 -13.51 -5.22 -9.59
N MET A 195 -13.47 -4.06 -8.97
CA MET A 195 -13.21 -3.95 -7.54
C MET A 195 -14.47 -3.67 -6.75
N VAL A 196 -14.59 -4.32 -5.58
CA VAL A 196 -15.52 -3.94 -4.52
C VAL A 196 -14.70 -3.64 -3.28
N TRP A 197 -15.15 -2.66 -2.49
CA TRP A 197 -14.49 -2.28 -1.26
C TRP A 197 -15.48 -1.80 -0.20
N GLY A 198 -15.03 -1.74 1.02
CA GLY A 198 -15.76 -1.18 2.13
C GLY A 198 -14.90 -1.06 3.36
N ASN A 199 -15.48 -0.46 4.40
CA ASN A 199 -14.80 -0.25 5.67
C ASN A 199 -15.72 -0.49 6.87
N ARG A 200 -15.11 -0.53 8.05
CA ARG A 200 -15.79 -0.41 9.35
C ARG A 200 -15.06 0.65 10.17
N PRO A 201 -15.78 1.49 10.94
CA PRO A 201 -15.17 2.57 11.73
C PRO A 201 -14.41 1.99 12.93
N ILE A 202 -13.36 1.24 12.65
CA ILE A 202 -12.45 0.66 13.62
C ILE A 202 -11.13 1.44 13.51
N MET A 203 -10.85 2.21 14.56
CA MET A 203 -9.56 2.84 14.77
C MET A 203 -8.80 1.98 15.76
N SER A 204 -7.81 1.28 15.29
CA SER A 204 -7.02 0.32 16.08
C SER A 204 -5.56 0.74 16.17
N SER A 205 -4.92 0.40 17.29
CA SER A 205 -3.47 0.60 17.41
C SER A 205 -2.71 -0.32 16.44
N SER A 206 -1.68 0.21 15.77
CA SER A 206 -0.77 -0.58 14.94
C SER A 206 -0.13 -1.75 15.69
N LEU A 207 -0.02 -1.68 17.01
CA LEU A 207 0.51 -2.74 17.88
C LEU A 207 -0.32 -4.04 17.90
N VAL A 208 -1.58 -3.97 17.45
CA VAL A 208 -2.48 -5.15 17.37
C VAL A 208 -2.82 -5.55 15.93
N HIS A 209 -2.17 -4.95 14.94
CA HIS A 209 -2.42 -5.22 13.52
C HIS A 209 -1.74 -6.49 12.99
N THR A 210 -0.85 -7.12 13.76
CA THR A 210 -0.11 -8.27 13.23
C THR A 210 -1.01 -9.42 12.76
N PRO A 211 -0.88 -9.90 11.51
CA PRO A 211 -1.67 -11.03 10.99
C PRO A 211 -1.36 -12.37 11.65
N SER A 212 -0.37 -12.44 12.52
CA SER A 212 -0.08 -13.64 13.34
C SER A 212 -1.01 -13.81 14.54
N ARG A 213 -1.82 -12.78 14.89
CA ARG A 213 -2.73 -12.76 16.05
C ARG A 213 -4.14 -12.36 15.64
N GLU A 214 -5.12 -12.81 16.46
CA GLU A 214 -6.50 -12.35 16.32
C GLU A 214 -6.64 -10.87 16.71
N PRO A 215 -7.56 -10.14 16.08
CA PRO A 215 -8.53 -10.57 15.04
C PRO A 215 -7.95 -10.61 13.62
N MET A 216 -6.82 -9.94 13.36
CA MET A 216 -6.26 -9.77 12.02
C MET A 216 -5.92 -11.10 11.35
N LYS A 217 -5.49 -12.10 12.12
CA LYS A 217 -5.22 -13.46 11.63
C LYS A 217 -6.42 -14.07 10.90
N THR A 218 -7.61 -13.96 11.49
CA THR A 218 -8.85 -14.46 10.86
C THR A 218 -9.17 -13.68 9.59
N LEU A 219 -9.10 -12.35 9.62
CA LEU A 219 -9.48 -11.50 8.48
C LEU A 219 -8.53 -11.71 7.29
N MET A 220 -7.23 -11.69 7.56
CA MET A 220 -6.22 -11.95 6.55
C MET A 220 -6.29 -13.38 6.01
N GLY A 221 -6.62 -14.35 6.87
CA GLY A 221 -6.84 -15.74 6.48
C GLY A 221 -7.98 -15.88 5.46
N MET A 222 -9.10 -15.20 5.65
CA MET A 222 -10.22 -15.20 4.70
C MET A 222 -9.81 -14.61 3.33
N ALA A 223 -9.12 -13.46 3.35
CA ALA A 223 -8.67 -12.81 2.13
C ALA A 223 -7.65 -13.68 1.35
N ASN A 224 -6.65 -14.21 2.05
CA ASN A 224 -5.62 -15.05 1.45
C ASN A 224 -6.22 -16.34 0.87
N GLN A 225 -7.11 -17.00 1.60
CA GLN A 225 -7.75 -18.23 1.13
C GLN A 225 -8.53 -18.00 -0.15
N ALA A 226 -9.33 -16.94 -0.23
CA ALA A 226 -10.14 -16.64 -1.42
C ALA A 226 -9.29 -16.35 -2.66
N GLU A 227 -8.17 -15.64 -2.50
CA GLU A 227 -7.22 -15.40 -3.59
C GLU A 227 -6.48 -16.68 -3.98
N ASP A 228 -5.98 -17.44 -3.00
CA ASP A 228 -5.18 -18.64 -3.24
C ASP A 228 -6.00 -19.78 -3.90
N THR A 229 -7.32 -19.84 -3.63
CA THR A 229 -8.23 -20.80 -4.28
C THR A 229 -8.77 -20.31 -5.62
N GLY A 230 -8.50 -19.04 -6.00
CA GLY A 230 -8.99 -18.44 -7.22
C GLY A 230 -10.50 -18.05 -7.19
N GLU A 231 -11.10 -17.97 -6.01
CA GLU A 231 -12.46 -17.44 -5.82
C GLU A 231 -12.55 -15.98 -6.28
N VAL A 232 -11.48 -15.21 -6.04
CA VAL A 232 -11.27 -13.83 -6.50
C VAL A 232 -9.89 -13.65 -7.10
N LEU A 233 -9.67 -12.58 -7.88
CA LEU A 233 -8.37 -12.29 -8.47
C LEU A 233 -7.36 -11.82 -7.42
N ASN A 234 -7.78 -10.90 -6.54
CA ASN A 234 -6.99 -10.44 -5.40
C ASN A 234 -7.92 -10.08 -4.23
N ALA A 235 -7.43 -10.23 -3.02
CA ALA A 235 -8.10 -9.79 -1.81
C ALA A 235 -7.11 -9.18 -0.83
N SER A 236 -7.51 -8.06 -0.20
CA SER A 236 -6.64 -7.32 0.72
C SER A 236 -7.45 -6.76 1.89
N VAL A 237 -6.85 -6.78 3.07
CA VAL A 237 -7.37 -6.19 4.30
C VAL A 237 -6.37 -5.17 4.80
N PHE A 238 -6.84 -3.99 5.17
CA PHE A 238 -6.02 -2.86 5.62
C PHE A 238 -6.41 -2.46 7.03
N GLY A 239 -5.42 -2.29 7.90
CA GLY A 239 -5.63 -1.92 9.30
C GLY A 239 -5.97 -0.45 9.50
N GLY A 240 -5.65 0.41 8.55
CA GLY A 240 -5.64 1.85 8.71
C GLY A 240 -4.43 2.34 9.51
N PHE A 241 -4.23 3.66 9.56
CA PHE A 241 -3.15 4.30 10.31
C PHE A 241 -3.70 5.29 11.34
N PRO A 242 -3.76 4.93 12.63
CA PRO A 242 -4.46 5.72 13.64
C PRO A 242 -3.81 7.07 13.96
N GLN A 243 -2.56 7.29 13.54
CA GLN A 243 -1.87 8.57 13.71
C GLN A 243 -2.19 9.59 12.60
N ALA A 244 -3.09 9.26 11.67
CA ALA A 244 -3.60 10.20 10.69
C ALA A 244 -5.01 10.66 11.08
N ASP A 245 -5.17 11.90 11.54
CA ASP A 245 -6.47 12.52 11.84
C ASP A 245 -7.12 13.03 10.55
N ILE A 246 -7.71 12.10 9.81
CA ILE A 246 -8.38 12.36 8.54
C ILE A 246 -9.75 11.65 8.48
N PRO A 247 -10.70 12.13 7.65
CA PRO A 247 -12.06 11.57 7.60
C PRO A 247 -12.16 10.10 7.21
N HIS A 248 -11.11 9.54 6.56
CA HIS A 248 -11.13 8.20 5.98
C HIS A 248 -10.53 7.12 6.89
N LEU A 249 -10.15 7.46 8.12
CA LEU A 249 -9.56 6.51 9.07
C LEU A 249 -10.51 5.37 9.39
N ALA A 250 -10.17 4.15 8.94
CA ALA A 250 -10.97 2.96 9.16
C ALA A 250 -10.17 1.68 8.84
N LEU A 251 -10.60 0.55 9.41
CA LEU A 251 -10.25 -0.77 8.88
C LEU A 251 -11.04 -0.98 7.58
N SER A 252 -10.37 -1.39 6.51
CA SER A 252 -10.98 -1.56 5.20
C SER A 252 -10.56 -2.85 4.50
N SER A 253 -11.29 -3.21 3.46
CA SER A 253 -10.96 -4.34 2.59
C SER A 253 -11.30 -4.00 1.14
N VAL A 254 -10.47 -4.50 0.21
CA VAL A 254 -10.66 -4.39 -1.24
C VAL A 254 -10.56 -5.78 -1.84
N ILE A 255 -11.54 -6.13 -2.67
CA ILE A 255 -11.59 -7.40 -3.40
C ILE A 255 -11.60 -7.11 -4.90
N VAL A 256 -10.70 -7.74 -5.64
CA VAL A 256 -10.63 -7.66 -7.10
C VAL A 256 -11.23 -8.93 -7.68
N CYS A 257 -12.33 -8.80 -8.40
CA CYS A 257 -13.09 -9.89 -9.01
C CYS A 257 -12.84 -9.95 -10.52
N ASP A 258 -13.18 -11.08 -11.17
CA ASP A 258 -13.22 -11.19 -12.64
C ASP A 258 -14.65 -11.04 -13.14
N LYS A 259 -14.91 -9.96 -13.90
CA LYS A 259 -16.19 -9.67 -14.62
C LYS A 259 -17.45 -9.50 -13.77
N ARG A 260 -17.50 -10.02 -12.56
CA ARG A 260 -18.67 -9.96 -11.67
C ARG A 260 -18.24 -9.70 -10.25
N THR A 261 -19.03 -8.95 -9.51
CA THR A 261 -18.73 -8.52 -8.13
C THR A 261 -19.43 -9.33 -7.05
N ALA A 262 -20.42 -10.15 -7.40
CA ALA A 262 -21.29 -10.80 -6.40
C ALA A 262 -20.53 -11.66 -5.38
N GLU A 263 -19.59 -12.50 -5.82
CA GLU A 263 -18.79 -13.33 -4.94
C GLU A 263 -17.85 -12.47 -4.08
N GLY A 264 -17.29 -11.40 -4.68
CA GLY A 264 -16.45 -10.44 -3.97
C GLY A 264 -17.23 -9.64 -2.92
N GLU A 265 -18.46 -9.25 -3.19
CA GLU A 265 -19.35 -8.58 -2.22
C GLU A 265 -19.67 -9.48 -1.01
N VAL A 266 -19.90 -10.76 -1.24
CA VAL A 266 -20.11 -11.74 -0.17
C VAL A 266 -18.86 -11.87 0.69
N LEU A 267 -17.69 -12.01 0.08
CA LEU A 267 -16.42 -12.09 0.80
C LEU A 267 -16.13 -10.80 1.57
N LEU A 268 -16.31 -9.64 0.92
CA LEU A 268 -16.10 -8.31 1.52
C LEU A 268 -16.96 -8.15 2.79
N ASN A 269 -18.26 -8.42 2.69
CA ASN A 269 -19.17 -8.31 3.82
C ASN A 269 -18.76 -9.27 4.95
N ARG A 270 -18.42 -10.52 4.62
CA ARG A 270 -17.97 -11.51 5.62
C ARG A 270 -16.71 -11.02 6.36
N ILE A 271 -15.72 -10.44 5.66
CA ILE A 271 -14.51 -9.89 6.28
C ILE A 271 -14.86 -8.71 7.19
N LEU A 272 -15.64 -7.74 6.68
CA LEU A 272 -15.96 -6.52 7.40
C LEU A 272 -16.88 -6.75 8.61
N ASP A 273 -17.84 -7.65 8.50
CA ASP A 273 -18.74 -8.02 9.61
C ASP A 273 -17.97 -8.79 10.69
N THR A 274 -17.08 -9.71 10.30
CA THR A 274 -16.18 -10.38 11.26
C THR A 274 -15.26 -9.39 11.96
N ALA A 275 -14.73 -8.39 11.24
CA ALA A 275 -13.91 -7.34 11.85
C ALA A 275 -14.72 -6.55 12.89
N TRP A 276 -15.95 -6.20 12.55
CA TRP A 276 -16.83 -5.45 13.47
C TRP A 276 -17.24 -6.28 14.70
N GLU A 277 -17.60 -7.54 14.52
CA GLU A 277 -17.90 -8.45 15.62
C GLU A 277 -16.72 -8.63 16.58
N LYS A 278 -15.50 -8.70 16.03
CA LYS A 278 -14.27 -8.87 16.81
C LYS A 278 -13.57 -7.56 17.19
N ARG A 279 -14.20 -6.39 17.01
CA ARG A 279 -13.55 -5.07 17.16
C ARG A 279 -12.89 -4.82 18.52
N GLU A 280 -13.42 -5.42 19.60
CA GLU A 280 -12.81 -5.35 20.93
C GLU A 280 -11.37 -5.93 20.96
N GLY A 281 -11.07 -6.90 20.08
CA GLY A 281 -9.75 -7.48 19.96
C GLY A 281 -8.72 -6.54 19.30
N PHE A 282 -9.15 -5.41 18.74
CA PHE A 282 -8.27 -4.36 18.21
C PHE A 282 -7.91 -3.30 19.25
N LEU A 283 -8.39 -3.42 20.48
CA LEU A 283 -7.99 -2.54 21.57
C LEU A 283 -6.66 -2.99 22.15
N PHE A 284 -5.69 -2.07 22.18
CA PHE A 284 -4.42 -2.32 22.84
C PHE A 284 -4.49 -1.93 24.32
N HIS A 285 -4.24 -2.88 25.20
CA HIS A 285 -4.23 -2.66 26.65
C HIS A 285 -2.78 -2.79 27.15
N PRO A 286 -2.05 -1.66 27.31
CA PRO A 286 -0.67 -1.71 27.79
C PRO A 286 -0.63 -2.16 29.27
N GLU A 287 0.27 -3.08 29.57
CA GLU A 287 0.56 -3.39 30.96
C GLU A 287 1.33 -2.23 31.62
N PRO A 288 1.17 -2.02 32.93
CA PRO A 288 1.96 -1.01 33.65
C PRO A 288 3.46 -1.22 33.42
N LEU A 289 4.21 -0.14 33.20
CA LEU A 289 5.66 -0.18 32.92
C LEU A 289 6.43 -0.98 34.00
N SER A 290 6.05 -0.82 35.30
CA SER A 290 6.65 -1.55 36.40
C SER A 290 6.51 -3.08 36.29
N VAL A 291 5.42 -3.55 35.68
CA VAL A 291 5.19 -4.99 35.43
C VAL A 291 6.09 -5.46 34.28
N GLN A 292 6.17 -4.68 33.21
CA GLN A 292 7.02 -5.00 32.05
C GLN A 292 8.51 -5.04 32.43
N VAL A 293 8.99 -4.06 33.20
CA VAL A 293 10.38 -4.01 33.71
C VAL A 293 10.66 -5.20 34.62
N ARG A 294 9.73 -5.58 35.51
CA ARG A 294 9.90 -6.78 36.37
C ARG A 294 10.00 -8.04 35.55
N ARG A 295 9.17 -8.18 34.51
CA ARG A 295 9.22 -9.33 33.57
C ARG A 295 10.56 -9.36 32.84
N ALA A 296 11.02 -8.21 32.30
CA ALA A 296 12.32 -8.12 31.61
C ALA A 296 13.49 -8.56 32.49
N LYS A 297 13.49 -8.20 33.78
CA LYS A 297 14.50 -8.64 34.74
C LYS A 297 14.45 -10.13 35.07
N GLY A 298 13.34 -10.79 34.83
CA GLY A 298 13.15 -12.23 35.08
C GLY A 298 13.57 -13.14 33.92
N TYR A 299 13.88 -12.59 32.74
CA TYR A 299 14.37 -13.40 31.62
C TYR A 299 15.81 -13.88 31.89
N THR A 300 16.10 -15.12 31.47
CA THR A 300 17.42 -15.73 31.50
C THR A 300 18.11 -15.70 30.15
N ASP A 301 17.35 -15.52 29.08
CA ASP A 301 17.86 -15.42 27.70
C ASP A 301 18.09 -13.96 27.33
N TYR A 302 19.24 -13.65 26.75
CA TYR A 302 19.66 -12.29 26.42
C TYR A 302 20.02 -12.14 24.94
N PRO A 303 19.91 -10.93 24.36
CA PRO A 303 19.46 -9.67 24.97
C PRO A 303 17.95 -9.58 25.14
N VAL A 304 17.47 -8.81 26.14
CA VAL A 304 16.09 -8.40 26.28
C VAL A 304 15.95 -6.99 25.75
N VAL A 305 15.11 -6.81 24.74
CA VAL A 305 14.84 -5.50 24.11
C VAL A 305 13.47 -5.00 24.56
N MET A 306 13.41 -3.79 25.08
CA MET A 306 12.17 -3.08 25.41
C MET A 306 12.02 -1.91 24.43
N ALA A 307 10.93 -1.88 23.69
CA ALA A 307 10.63 -0.79 22.76
C ALA A 307 9.73 0.25 23.46
N ASP A 308 10.13 1.52 23.42
CA ASP A 308 9.26 2.63 23.77
C ASP A 308 8.50 3.08 22.51
N HIS A 309 7.21 2.74 22.45
CA HIS A 309 6.39 3.07 21.31
C HIS A 309 5.95 4.54 21.27
N GLY A 310 5.94 5.21 22.41
CA GLY A 310 5.51 6.61 22.51
C GLY A 310 6.47 7.62 21.87
N ASP A 311 7.70 7.21 21.57
CA ASP A 311 8.73 8.04 20.90
C ASP A 311 8.92 7.68 19.41
N ASN A 312 8.10 6.78 18.88
CA ASN A 312 8.16 6.40 17.48
C ASN A 312 7.27 7.34 16.64
N THR A 313 7.80 7.92 15.56
CA THR A 313 7.05 8.82 14.66
C THR A 313 5.86 8.13 13.98
N ALA A 314 5.86 6.80 13.90
CA ALA A 314 4.76 5.99 13.39
C ALA A 314 3.83 5.43 14.50
N SER A 315 3.95 5.92 15.75
CA SER A 315 3.17 5.45 16.90
C SER A 315 2.37 6.57 17.50
#